data_99a6d2b6b705da467d9b194a7ad73573
#
_entry.id   99a6d2b6b705da467d9b194a7ad73573
#
_cell.length_a   1.000
_cell.length_b   1.000
_cell.length_c   1.000
_cell.angle_alpha   90.00
_cell.angle_beta   90.00
_cell.angle_gamma   90.00
#
_symmetry.space_group_name_H-M   'P 1'
#
loop_
_entity.id
_entity.type
_entity.pdbx_description
1 polymer ?
#
loop_
_entity_poly.entity_id
_entity_poly.type
_entity_poly.pdbx_seq_one_letter_code
_entity_poly.pdbx_strand_id
1 'polypeptide(L)'
;MKQPKVLIMDIETAPMLAYVWGLKDQNIGLNQLKSDWYVLAWAAKWLGEKKVHYMDLSKTPDQPVDLRLLYGIWQLLNEADVVITQFGSGFDGPRLNARFIMNGLQPPKPYRHLDTYRIAKRVADFTSNKLEYLTEKLCTKYKKLSHKKFPGMNLWTECLKGNKQAWAEMKKYNIHDVLSTEELYLKLQKWTPVSMPSVHHLCPARFAVAWGSRPYKGSLYKRMYCKKCKEYFKGDKIDG
;
A
#
# COMPACT_ATOMS: atom_id res chain seq x y z
N MET A 1 25.90 6.09 -1.19
CA MET A 1 24.79 5.45 -1.93
C MET A 1 23.49 6.21 -1.62
N LYS A 2 22.70 6.52 -2.65
CA LYS A 2 21.40 7.18 -2.48
C LYS A 2 20.45 6.22 -1.76
N GLN A 3 19.74 6.70 -0.75
CA GLN A 3 18.79 5.88 0.00
C GLN A 3 17.57 5.56 -0.89
N PRO A 4 17.06 4.30 -0.88
CA PRO A 4 15.91 3.94 -1.68
C PRO A 4 14.67 4.72 -1.25
N LYS A 5 13.91 5.23 -2.21
CA LYS A 5 12.60 5.83 -1.98
C LYS A 5 11.56 4.72 -1.84
N VAL A 6 10.98 4.60 -0.66
CA VAL A 6 10.00 3.55 -0.33
C VAL A 6 8.63 4.19 -0.16
N LEU A 7 7.70 3.84 -1.04
CA LEU A 7 6.32 4.33 -1.02
C LEU A 7 5.40 3.29 -0.39
N ILE A 8 4.58 3.68 0.56
CA ILE A 8 3.43 2.90 1.04
C ILE A 8 2.20 3.49 0.36
N MET A 9 1.32 2.66 -0.21
CA MET A 9 0.12 3.14 -0.88
C MET A 9 -1.05 2.17 -0.75
N ASP A 10 -2.25 2.71 -0.96
CA ASP A 10 -3.52 2.02 -1.00
C ASP A 10 -4.49 2.76 -1.92
N ILE A 11 -5.32 2.04 -2.70
CA ILE A 11 -6.31 2.62 -3.60
C ILE A 11 -7.72 2.18 -3.23
N GLU A 12 -8.68 3.05 -3.52
CA GLU A 12 -10.10 2.74 -3.47
C GLU A 12 -10.71 2.82 -4.87
N THR A 13 -11.56 1.86 -5.22
CA THR A 13 -12.18 1.79 -6.54
C THR A 13 -13.69 1.85 -6.48
N ALA A 14 -14.31 2.45 -7.49
CA ALA A 14 -15.74 2.36 -7.69
C ALA A 14 -16.17 0.91 -7.90
N PRO A 15 -17.30 0.47 -7.36
CA PRO A 15 -17.90 -0.79 -7.73
C PRO A 15 -18.34 -0.76 -9.20
N MET A 16 -18.34 -1.91 -9.86
CA MET A 16 -19.02 -2.08 -11.14
C MET A 16 -20.53 -2.01 -10.94
N LEU A 17 -21.24 -1.48 -11.93
CA LEU A 17 -22.71 -1.51 -11.99
C LEU A 17 -23.14 -2.40 -13.13
N ALA A 18 -24.05 -3.32 -12.85
CA ALA A 18 -24.57 -4.25 -13.85
C ALA A 18 -26.06 -4.51 -13.67
N TYR A 19 -26.77 -4.81 -14.77
CA TYR A 19 -28.12 -5.32 -14.73
C TYR A 19 -28.10 -6.82 -14.46
N VAL A 20 -28.84 -7.27 -13.48
CA VAL A 20 -28.96 -8.69 -13.10
C VAL A 20 -30.41 -9.12 -13.00
N TRP A 21 -30.68 -10.38 -13.32
CA TRP A 21 -32.01 -10.96 -13.22
C TRP A 21 -32.35 -11.46 -11.82
N GLY A 22 -31.35 -11.67 -10.98
CA GLY A 22 -31.50 -12.17 -9.61
C GLY A 22 -30.36 -11.77 -8.72
N LEU A 23 -30.39 -12.20 -7.44
CA LEU A 23 -29.36 -11.84 -6.45
C LEU A 23 -28.34 -12.95 -6.17
N LYS A 24 -28.67 -14.19 -6.50
CA LYS A 24 -27.80 -15.35 -6.26
C LYS A 24 -27.29 -15.94 -7.56
N ASP A 25 -26.10 -16.52 -7.50
CA ASP A 25 -25.47 -17.32 -8.57
C ASP A 25 -25.46 -16.63 -9.94
N GLN A 26 -25.19 -15.30 -9.94
CA GLN A 26 -25.14 -14.52 -11.17
C GLN A 26 -23.79 -14.62 -11.87
N ASN A 27 -23.79 -15.11 -13.10
CA ASN A 27 -22.68 -14.97 -14.04
C ASN A 27 -22.98 -13.77 -14.94
N ILE A 28 -22.33 -12.64 -14.66
CA ILE A 28 -22.61 -11.35 -15.33
C ILE A 28 -21.78 -11.25 -16.61
N GLY A 29 -22.48 -11.22 -17.75
CA GLY A 29 -21.85 -10.96 -19.04
C GLY A 29 -21.51 -9.49 -19.25
N LEU A 30 -20.54 -9.21 -20.13
CA LEU A 30 -20.10 -7.84 -20.44
C LEU A 30 -21.25 -6.97 -20.97
N ASN A 31 -22.21 -7.55 -21.67
CA ASN A 31 -23.41 -6.85 -22.18
C ASN A 31 -24.38 -6.40 -21.08
N GLN A 32 -24.24 -6.92 -19.86
CA GLN A 32 -25.02 -6.51 -18.70
C GLN A 32 -24.32 -5.38 -17.91
N LEU A 33 -23.05 -5.09 -18.21
CA LEU A 33 -22.28 -4.07 -17.50
C LEU A 33 -22.80 -2.67 -17.89
N LYS A 34 -23.29 -1.94 -16.91
CA LYS A 34 -23.73 -0.54 -17.07
C LYS A 34 -22.57 0.44 -16.89
N SER A 35 -21.69 0.16 -15.94
CA SER A 35 -20.51 0.97 -15.66
C SER A 35 -19.37 0.10 -15.14
N ASP A 36 -18.20 0.27 -15.72
CA ASP A 36 -16.97 -0.39 -15.24
C ASP A 36 -16.44 0.31 -14.00
N TRP A 37 -15.50 -0.35 -13.30
CA TRP A 37 -14.79 0.22 -12.16
C TRP A 37 -13.74 1.25 -12.59
N TYR A 38 -13.43 2.18 -11.72
CA TYR A 38 -12.37 3.18 -11.87
C TYR A 38 -11.82 3.56 -10.49
N VAL A 39 -10.69 4.28 -10.44
CA VAL A 39 -10.10 4.70 -9.16
C VAL A 39 -10.90 5.87 -8.58
N LEU A 40 -11.42 5.70 -7.37
CA LEU A 40 -12.14 6.75 -6.60
C LEU A 40 -11.21 7.62 -5.78
N ALA A 41 -10.24 7.00 -5.13
CA ALA A 41 -9.27 7.66 -4.27
C ALA A 41 -8.00 6.84 -4.18
N TRP A 42 -6.92 7.49 -3.77
CA TRP A 42 -5.71 6.84 -3.31
C TRP A 42 -5.06 7.66 -2.19
N ALA A 43 -4.41 6.94 -1.30
CA ALA A 43 -3.49 7.50 -0.31
C ALA A 43 -2.10 6.92 -0.51
N ALA A 44 -1.06 7.73 -0.29
CA ALA A 44 0.31 7.28 -0.39
C ALA A 44 1.22 8.07 0.56
N LYS A 45 2.28 7.41 1.05
CA LYS A 45 3.20 7.98 2.03
C LYS A 45 4.61 7.43 1.82
N TRP A 46 5.60 8.30 1.87
CA TRP A 46 6.98 7.86 1.93
C TRP A 46 7.30 7.26 3.31
N LEU A 47 7.96 6.12 3.34
CA LEU A 47 8.31 5.40 4.57
C LEU A 47 9.05 6.32 5.54
N GLY A 48 8.51 6.43 6.76
CA GLY A 48 9.07 7.25 7.86
C GLY A 48 8.78 8.74 7.77
N GLU A 49 8.19 9.26 6.69
CA GLU A 49 7.73 10.65 6.63
C GLU A 49 6.41 10.82 7.38
N LYS A 50 6.09 12.05 7.78
CA LYS A 50 4.79 12.36 8.43
C LYS A 50 3.68 12.62 7.41
N LYS A 51 4.04 13.16 6.23
CA LYS A 51 3.09 13.59 5.20
C LYS A 51 2.47 12.39 4.50
N VAL A 52 1.15 12.37 4.44
CA VAL A 52 0.38 11.45 3.59
C VAL A 52 -0.15 12.25 2.41
N HIS A 53 0.11 11.78 1.20
CA HIS A 53 -0.47 12.28 -0.03
C HIS A 53 -1.83 11.62 -0.22
N TYR A 54 -2.80 12.37 -0.70
CA TYR A 54 -4.15 11.87 -0.94
C TYR A 54 -4.80 12.61 -2.11
N MET A 55 -5.50 11.87 -2.95
CA MET A 55 -6.36 12.42 -4.00
C MET A 55 -7.64 11.59 -4.12
N ASP A 56 -8.75 12.26 -4.49
CA ASP A 56 -10.05 11.65 -4.70
C ASP A 56 -10.86 12.33 -5.81
N LEU A 57 -12.02 11.75 -6.14
CA LEU A 57 -13.00 12.27 -7.09
C LEU A 57 -14.16 13.03 -6.42
N SER A 58 -14.02 13.52 -5.19
CA SER A 58 -15.11 14.20 -4.47
C SER A 58 -15.70 15.42 -5.20
N LYS A 59 -14.95 16.00 -6.13
CA LYS A 59 -15.43 17.14 -6.97
C LYS A 59 -16.20 16.69 -8.22
N THR A 60 -16.06 15.45 -8.64
CA THR A 60 -16.68 14.86 -9.83
C THR A 60 -17.08 13.41 -9.56
N PRO A 61 -17.94 13.17 -8.54
CA PRO A 61 -18.15 11.83 -7.99
C PRO A 61 -18.86 10.88 -8.96
N ASP A 62 -19.68 11.40 -9.84
CA ASP A 62 -20.50 10.70 -10.83
C ASP A 62 -19.80 10.49 -12.18
N GLN A 63 -18.59 11.03 -12.34
CA GLN A 63 -17.85 10.92 -13.60
C GLN A 63 -16.74 9.87 -13.48
N PRO A 64 -16.71 8.83 -14.33
CA PRO A 64 -15.68 7.79 -14.33
C PRO A 64 -14.35 8.29 -14.92
N VAL A 65 -13.98 9.54 -14.68
CA VAL A 65 -12.77 10.19 -15.21
C VAL A 65 -11.73 10.28 -14.10
N ASP A 66 -10.95 9.22 -13.95
CA ASP A 66 -9.91 9.12 -12.92
C ASP A 66 -8.50 9.54 -13.39
N LEU A 67 -8.35 10.04 -14.62
CA LEU A 67 -7.05 10.34 -15.22
C LEU A 67 -6.17 11.25 -14.34
N ARG A 68 -6.76 12.25 -13.69
CA ARG A 68 -6.05 13.14 -12.76
C ARG A 68 -5.48 12.38 -11.55
N LEU A 69 -6.26 11.43 -11.02
CA LEU A 69 -5.84 10.57 -9.92
C LEU A 69 -4.73 9.63 -10.36
N LEU A 70 -4.91 9.01 -11.54
CA LEU A 70 -3.93 8.10 -12.13
C LEU A 70 -2.58 8.79 -12.36
N TYR A 71 -2.59 10.01 -12.89
CA TYR A 71 -1.35 10.77 -13.09
C TYR A 71 -0.65 11.08 -11.77
N GLY A 72 -1.40 11.48 -10.73
CA GLY A 72 -0.85 11.76 -9.41
C GLY A 72 -0.17 10.54 -8.77
N ILE A 73 -0.81 9.39 -8.77
CA ILE A 73 -0.21 8.17 -8.21
C ILE A 73 0.91 7.62 -9.10
N TRP A 74 0.78 7.75 -10.44
CA TRP A 74 1.82 7.37 -11.38
C TRP A 74 3.13 8.14 -11.11
N GLN A 75 3.07 9.44 -10.84
CA GLN A 75 4.27 10.23 -10.50
C GLN A 75 4.97 9.68 -9.26
N LEU A 76 4.22 9.35 -8.19
CA LEU A 76 4.80 8.78 -6.97
C LEU A 76 5.41 7.39 -7.23
N LEU A 77 4.72 6.54 -8.00
CA LEU A 77 5.24 5.23 -8.40
C LEU A 77 6.51 5.35 -9.25
N ASN A 78 6.55 6.33 -10.15
CA ASN A 78 7.72 6.58 -11.02
C ASN A 78 8.95 7.08 -10.24
N GLU A 79 8.75 7.65 -9.05
CA GLU A 79 9.82 8.05 -8.14
C GLU A 79 10.26 6.95 -7.18
N ALA A 80 9.41 5.94 -6.95
CA ALA A 80 9.64 4.90 -5.95
C ALA A 80 10.68 3.87 -6.43
N ASP A 81 11.60 3.49 -5.55
CA ASP A 81 12.46 2.32 -5.74
C ASP A 81 11.78 1.05 -5.19
N VAL A 82 10.92 1.22 -4.19
CA VAL A 82 10.15 0.16 -3.53
C VAL A 82 8.73 0.67 -3.25
N VAL A 83 7.74 -0.19 -3.52
CA VAL A 83 6.33 0.06 -3.20
C VAL A 83 5.85 -0.99 -2.20
N ILE A 84 5.21 -0.55 -1.13
CA ILE A 84 4.63 -1.40 -0.08
C ILE A 84 3.11 -1.25 -0.11
N THR A 85 2.41 -2.38 -0.12
CA THR A 85 0.94 -2.44 -0.10
C THR A 85 0.47 -3.59 0.78
N GLN A 86 -0.82 -3.64 1.08
CA GLN A 86 -1.48 -4.80 1.67
C GLN A 86 -2.35 -5.48 0.63
N PHE A 87 -1.97 -6.70 0.21
CA PHE A 87 -2.62 -7.46 -0.87
C PHE A 87 -2.56 -6.76 -2.25
N GLY A 88 -1.73 -5.75 -2.39
CA GLY A 88 -1.69 -4.95 -3.61
C GLY A 88 -1.11 -5.67 -4.83
N SER A 89 -0.41 -6.78 -4.64
CA SER A 89 0.00 -7.64 -5.76
C SER A 89 -1.18 -8.35 -6.42
N GLY A 90 -2.30 -8.50 -5.72
CA GLY A 90 -3.55 -9.07 -6.23
C GLY A 90 -4.61 -8.01 -6.54
N PHE A 91 -4.45 -6.77 -6.08
CA PHE A 91 -5.47 -5.74 -6.22
C PHE A 91 -4.91 -4.42 -6.76
N ASP A 92 -4.20 -3.62 -5.96
CA ASP A 92 -3.78 -2.25 -6.31
C ASP A 92 -2.93 -2.20 -7.57
N GLY A 93 -1.89 -3.01 -7.65
CA GLY A 93 -0.95 -3.03 -8.77
C GLY A 93 -1.62 -3.37 -10.10
N PRO A 94 -2.30 -4.54 -10.23
CA PRO A 94 -3.02 -4.90 -11.44
C PRO A 94 -4.10 -3.88 -11.84
N ARG A 95 -4.84 -3.32 -10.88
CA ARG A 95 -5.87 -2.32 -11.15
C ARG A 95 -5.27 -1.00 -11.67
N LEU A 96 -4.24 -0.49 -11.03
CA LEU A 96 -3.54 0.70 -11.52
C LEU A 96 -2.96 0.48 -12.92
N ASN A 97 -2.31 -0.67 -13.16
CA ASN A 97 -1.77 -0.99 -14.48
C ASN A 97 -2.86 -1.03 -15.56
N ALA A 98 -4.01 -1.67 -15.27
CA ALA A 98 -5.13 -1.69 -16.21
C ALA A 98 -5.62 -0.27 -16.53
N ARG A 99 -5.79 0.58 -15.51
CA ARG A 99 -6.21 1.98 -15.73
C ARG A 99 -5.14 2.81 -16.44
N PHE A 100 -3.85 2.59 -16.18
CA PHE A 100 -2.76 3.24 -16.91
C PHE A 100 -2.81 2.88 -18.41
N ILE A 101 -2.91 1.59 -18.72
CA ILE A 101 -3.01 1.09 -20.10
C ILE A 101 -4.23 1.69 -20.81
N MET A 102 -5.42 1.62 -20.18
CA MET A 102 -6.67 2.13 -20.75
C MET A 102 -6.64 3.64 -21.01
N ASN A 103 -5.84 4.40 -20.26
CA ASN A 103 -5.69 5.84 -20.39
C ASN A 103 -4.40 6.28 -21.12
N GLY A 104 -3.68 5.35 -21.76
CA GLY A 104 -2.50 5.65 -22.57
C GLY A 104 -1.27 6.10 -21.78
N LEU A 105 -1.24 5.89 -20.46
CA LEU A 105 -0.06 6.18 -19.65
C LEU A 105 1.01 5.10 -19.85
N GLN A 106 2.25 5.52 -19.94
CA GLN A 106 3.37 4.59 -19.96
C GLN A 106 3.56 3.93 -18.58
N PRO A 107 4.15 2.72 -18.50
CA PRO A 107 4.44 2.12 -17.20
C PRO A 107 5.38 3.04 -16.40
N PRO A 108 5.21 3.15 -15.07
CA PRO A 108 6.20 3.81 -14.23
C PRO A 108 7.53 3.06 -14.27
N LYS A 109 8.61 3.70 -13.81
CA LYS A 109 9.90 3.02 -13.65
C LYS A 109 9.74 1.73 -12.86
N PRO A 110 10.51 0.68 -13.19
CA PRO A 110 10.49 -0.55 -12.42
C PRO A 110 10.82 -0.29 -10.94
N TYR A 111 9.98 -0.77 -10.06
CA TYR A 111 10.15 -0.73 -8.61
C TYR A 111 10.02 -2.13 -8.02
N ARG A 112 10.58 -2.35 -6.85
CA ARG A 112 10.36 -3.58 -6.10
C ARG A 112 9.04 -3.50 -5.35
N HIS A 113 8.13 -4.44 -5.59
CA HIS A 113 6.86 -4.51 -4.87
C HIS A 113 6.98 -5.43 -3.63
N LEU A 114 6.61 -4.91 -2.48
CA LEU A 114 6.54 -5.61 -1.20
C LEU A 114 5.08 -5.63 -0.71
N ASP A 115 4.51 -6.81 -0.67
CA ASP A 115 3.12 -7.03 -0.25
C ASP A 115 3.10 -7.58 1.17
N THR A 116 2.58 -6.82 2.13
CA THR A 116 2.52 -7.19 3.54
C THR A 116 1.67 -8.44 3.78
N TYR A 117 0.63 -8.68 2.97
CA TYR A 117 -0.14 -9.93 2.98
C TYR A 117 0.74 -11.13 2.67
N ARG A 118 1.54 -11.05 1.59
CA ARG A 118 2.45 -12.12 1.18
C ARG A 118 3.61 -12.30 2.16
N ILE A 119 4.09 -11.20 2.74
CA ILE A 119 5.12 -11.25 3.78
C ILE A 119 4.57 -12.00 4.99
N ALA A 120 3.41 -11.61 5.52
CA ALA A 120 2.79 -12.24 6.67
C ALA A 120 2.61 -13.75 6.45
N LYS A 121 2.01 -14.14 5.32
CA LYS A 121 1.80 -15.55 4.94
C LYS A 121 3.09 -16.37 4.84
N ARG A 122 4.21 -15.74 4.51
CA ARG A 122 5.51 -16.41 4.36
C ARG A 122 6.25 -16.56 5.69
N VAL A 123 6.11 -15.60 6.60
CA VAL A 123 6.93 -15.58 7.83
C VAL A 123 6.24 -16.21 9.04
N ALA A 124 4.90 -16.37 9.01
CA ALA A 124 4.14 -16.94 10.11
C ALA A 124 2.80 -17.50 9.63
N ASP A 125 2.27 -18.44 10.41
CA ASP A 125 0.94 -19.04 10.20
C ASP A 125 -0.10 -18.31 11.07
N PHE A 126 -0.55 -17.15 10.57
CA PHE A 126 -1.61 -16.39 11.23
C PHE A 126 -2.98 -16.95 10.85
N THR A 127 -3.94 -16.92 11.79
CA THR A 127 -5.35 -17.31 11.55
C THR A 127 -5.94 -16.56 10.35
N SER A 128 -5.52 -15.31 10.12
CA SER A 128 -5.91 -14.52 8.95
C SER A 128 -4.81 -13.54 8.57
N ASN A 129 -4.60 -13.36 7.27
CA ASN A 129 -3.66 -12.35 6.75
C ASN A 129 -4.36 -11.07 6.29
N LYS A 130 -5.64 -10.87 6.61
CA LYS A 130 -6.36 -9.62 6.35
C LYS A 130 -5.77 -8.48 7.20
N LEU A 131 -5.73 -7.26 6.66
CA LEU A 131 -5.19 -6.08 7.34
C LEU A 131 -5.83 -5.90 8.73
N GLU A 132 -7.15 -6.00 8.81
CA GLU A 132 -7.90 -5.88 10.05
C GLU A 132 -7.38 -6.81 11.16
N TYR A 133 -7.24 -8.11 10.85
CA TYR A 133 -6.75 -9.09 11.81
C TYR A 133 -5.30 -8.83 12.22
N LEU A 134 -4.42 -8.61 11.24
CA LEU A 134 -2.99 -8.42 11.51
C LEU A 134 -2.73 -7.14 12.30
N THR A 135 -3.42 -6.04 11.97
CA THR A 135 -3.23 -4.79 12.69
C THR A 135 -3.81 -4.83 14.10
N GLU A 136 -4.93 -5.55 14.32
CA GLU A 136 -5.48 -5.77 15.66
C GLU A 136 -4.50 -6.55 16.55
N LYS A 137 -3.80 -7.53 16.02
CA LYS A 137 -2.88 -8.38 16.77
C LYS A 137 -1.46 -7.81 16.92
N LEU A 138 -0.98 -7.06 15.92
CA LEU A 138 0.42 -6.66 15.83
C LEU A 138 0.68 -5.16 15.98
N CYS A 139 -0.31 -4.32 15.65
CA CYS A 139 -0.16 -2.87 15.68
C CYS A 139 -0.69 -2.27 16.97
N THR A 140 -0.04 -1.22 17.43
CA THR A 140 -0.41 -0.51 18.65
C THR A 140 -1.04 0.84 18.38
N LYS A 141 -0.60 1.52 17.32
CA LYS A 141 -0.98 2.89 17.00
C LYS A 141 -2.08 2.96 15.93
N TYR A 142 -1.93 2.20 14.86
CA TYR A 142 -2.83 2.23 13.72
C TYR A 142 -3.47 0.85 13.50
N LYS A 143 -4.60 0.60 14.19
CA LYS A 143 -5.46 -0.55 13.94
C LYS A 143 -6.43 -0.20 12.82
N LYS A 144 -6.85 -1.17 12.00
CA LYS A 144 -7.78 -0.88 10.90
C LYS A 144 -9.06 -0.22 11.41
N LEU A 145 -9.45 0.89 10.79
CA LEU A 145 -10.70 1.58 11.12
C LEU A 145 -11.91 0.82 10.55
N SER A 146 -12.99 0.80 11.31
CA SER A 146 -14.29 0.41 10.80
C SER A 146 -15.06 1.67 10.39
N HIS A 147 -15.61 1.70 9.16
CA HIS A 147 -16.47 2.78 8.69
C HIS A 147 -17.93 2.58 9.17
N LYS A 148 -18.14 2.59 10.49
CA LYS A 148 -19.44 2.29 11.12
C LYS A 148 -20.58 3.20 10.64
N LYS A 149 -20.26 4.46 10.28
CA LYS A 149 -21.25 5.44 9.81
C LYS A 149 -21.81 5.06 8.43
N PHE A 150 -21.03 4.40 7.59
CA PHE A 150 -21.40 3.93 6.26
C PHE A 150 -20.99 2.46 6.12
N PRO A 151 -21.74 1.51 6.70
CA PRO A 151 -21.32 0.11 6.77
C PRO A 151 -21.33 -0.58 5.40
N GLY A 152 -20.42 -1.52 5.22
CA GLY A 152 -20.31 -2.33 3.99
C GLY A 152 -20.10 -1.47 2.75
N MET A 153 -20.85 -1.74 1.67
CA MET A 153 -20.78 -1.02 0.40
C MET A 153 -21.28 0.43 0.48
N ASN A 154 -21.99 0.83 1.55
CA ASN A 154 -22.62 2.14 1.65
C ASN A 154 -21.61 3.29 1.58
N LEU A 155 -20.38 3.13 2.06
CA LEU A 155 -19.37 4.17 1.96
C LEU A 155 -19.10 4.54 0.50
N TRP A 156 -18.87 3.55 -0.36
CA TRP A 156 -18.59 3.76 -1.78
C TRP A 156 -19.80 4.33 -2.54
N THR A 157 -20.98 3.77 -2.30
CA THR A 157 -22.21 4.23 -2.99
C THR A 157 -22.58 5.65 -2.59
N GLU A 158 -22.41 6.03 -1.33
CA GLU A 158 -22.64 7.41 -0.88
C GLU A 158 -21.59 8.39 -1.41
N CYS A 159 -20.34 7.96 -1.58
CA CYS A 159 -19.33 8.75 -2.28
C CYS A 159 -19.76 9.03 -3.73
N LEU A 160 -20.23 8.01 -4.45
CA LEU A 160 -20.72 8.15 -5.83
C LEU A 160 -21.94 9.08 -5.95
N LYS A 161 -22.78 9.18 -4.91
CA LYS A 161 -23.88 10.15 -4.83
C LYS A 161 -23.43 11.57 -4.46
N GLY A 162 -22.13 11.81 -4.26
CA GLY A 162 -21.60 13.12 -3.89
C GLY A 162 -21.75 13.50 -2.40
N ASN A 163 -22.04 12.51 -1.53
CA ASN A 163 -22.18 12.77 -0.09
C ASN A 163 -20.84 13.21 0.52
N LYS A 164 -20.77 14.48 0.92
CA LYS A 164 -19.54 15.08 1.49
C LYS A 164 -19.04 14.37 2.76
N GLN A 165 -19.95 13.85 3.58
CA GLN A 165 -19.57 13.13 4.80
C GLN A 165 -18.97 11.75 4.46
N ALA A 166 -19.50 11.09 3.44
CA ALA A 166 -18.93 9.83 2.94
C ALA A 166 -17.53 10.04 2.35
N TRP A 167 -17.31 11.11 1.59
CA TRP A 167 -15.96 11.45 1.11
C TRP A 167 -14.98 11.79 2.23
N ALA A 168 -15.42 12.47 3.28
CA ALA A 168 -14.58 12.72 4.45
C ALA A 168 -14.20 11.42 5.17
N GLU A 169 -15.14 10.46 5.29
CA GLU A 169 -14.88 9.15 5.87
C GLU A 169 -13.99 8.30 4.96
N MET A 170 -14.19 8.31 3.63
CA MET A 170 -13.34 7.65 2.64
C MET A 170 -11.89 8.13 2.75
N LYS A 171 -11.68 9.45 2.82
CA LYS A 171 -10.35 10.03 3.01
C LYS A 171 -9.69 9.54 4.30
N LYS A 172 -10.42 9.57 5.40
CA LYS A 172 -9.92 9.11 6.70
C LYS A 172 -9.57 7.62 6.66
N TYR A 173 -10.43 6.82 6.07
CA TYR A 173 -10.28 5.37 5.93
C TYR A 173 -9.03 5.02 5.09
N ASN A 174 -8.92 5.55 3.87
CA ASN A 174 -7.82 5.26 2.95
C ASN A 174 -6.45 5.74 3.50
N ILE A 175 -6.39 6.95 4.11
CA ILE A 175 -5.17 7.43 4.80
C ILE A 175 -4.80 6.49 5.95
N HIS A 176 -5.79 6.04 6.72
CA HIS A 176 -5.53 5.17 7.86
C HIS A 176 -5.02 3.78 7.44
N ASP A 177 -5.50 3.24 6.32
CA ASP A 177 -5.03 1.95 5.79
C ASP A 177 -3.55 2.05 5.36
N VAL A 178 -3.11 3.17 4.80
CA VAL A 178 -1.68 3.43 4.52
C VAL A 178 -0.85 3.48 5.82
N LEU A 179 -1.33 4.16 6.86
CA LEU A 179 -0.63 4.25 8.15
C LEU A 179 -0.57 2.89 8.87
N SER A 180 -1.65 2.13 8.80
CA SER A 180 -1.74 0.76 9.33
C SER A 180 -0.79 -0.19 8.61
N THR A 181 -0.73 -0.08 7.28
CA THR A 181 0.17 -0.87 6.43
C THR A 181 1.63 -0.54 6.72
N GLU A 182 1.97 0.73 6.95
CA GLU A 182 3.33 1.12 7.37
C GLU A 182 3.71 0.47 8.71
N GLU A 183 2.86 0.61 9.74
CA GLU A 183 3.15 0.03 11.06
C GLU A 183 3.26 -1.50 10.97
N LEU A 184 2.34 -2.15 10.27
CA LEU A 184 2.37 -3.60 10.04
C LEU A 184 3.66 -4.03 9.33
N TYR A 185 4.06 -3.33 8.26
CA TYR A 185 5.31 -3.59 7.56
C TYR A 185 6.51 -3.52 8.50
N LEU A 186 6.60 -2.47 9.34
CA LEU A 186 7.68 -2.28 10.32
C LEU A 186 7.74 -3.40 11.38
N LYS A 187 6.62 -4.04 11.69
CA LYS A 187 6.59 -5.24 12.55
C LYS A 187 7.08 -6.48 11.81
N LEU A 188 6.56 -6.72 10.61
CA LEU A 188 6.85 -7.92 9.83
C LEU A 188 8.27 -7.93 9.23
N GLN A 189 8.84 -6.78 8.88
CA GLN A 189 10.19 -6.72 8.28
C GLN A 189 11.27 -7.37 9.15
N LYS A 190 11.09 -7.37 10.48
CA LYS A 190 12.03 -7.98 11.43
C LYS A 190 12.15 -9.50 11.27
N TRP A 191 11.12 -10.11 10.70
CA TRP A 191 11.02 -11.57 10.45
C TRP A 191 11.42 -11.96 9.02
N THR A 192 11.74 -10.95 8.19
CA THR A 192 12.08 -11.17 6.78
C THR A 192 13.59 -11.13 6.55
N PRO A 193 14.10 -11.67 5.41
CA PRO A 193 15.51 -11.55 5.06
C PRO A 193 15.97 -10.09 4.96
N VAL A 194 17.23 -9.85 5.29
CA VAL A 194 17.91 -8.52 5.42
C VAL A 194 17.79 -7.60 4.20
N SER A 195 17.39 -8.09 3.06
CA SER A 195 17.29 -7.30 1.82
C SER A 195 16.08 -6.37 1.74
N MET A 196 15.27 -6.27 2.81
CA MET A 196 14.09 -5.41 2.81
C MET A 196 14.43 -4.01 3.32
N PRO A 197 13.83 -2.97 2.73
CA PRO A 197 13.96 -1.59 3.23
C PRO A 197 13.50 -1.48 4.69
N SER A 198 14.20 -0.71 5.48
CA SER A 198 13.84 -0.40 6.87
C SER A 198 13.90 1.11 7.10
N VAL A 199 13.25 1.58 8.15
CA VAL A 199 13.31 3.00 8.54
C VAL A 199 14.71 3.47 8.93
N HIS A 200 15.66 2.54 9.12
CA HIS A 200 17.04 2.90 9.43
C HIS A 200 17.65 3.82 8.37
N HIS A 201 17.34 3.64 7.09
CA HIS A 201 17.88 4.50 6.03
C HIS A 201 17.49 5.99 6.16
N LEU A 202 16.51 6.31 7.01
CA LEU A 202 16.13 7.68 7.37
C LEU A 202 16.95 8.24 8.55
N CYS A 203 17.73 7.41 9.24
CA CYS A 203 18.57 7.83 10.34
C CYS A 203 19.94 8.31 9.84
N PRO A 204 20.52 9.39 10.43
CA PRO A 204 21.89 9.78 10.14
C PRO A 204 22.87 8.64 10.39
N ALA A 205 23.85 8.46 9.50
CA ALA A 205 24.87 7.38 9.58
C ALA A 205 25.63 7.34 10.92
N ARG A 206 25.81 8.50 11.58
CA ARG A 206 26.48 8.62 12.90
C ARG A 206 25.84 7.79 14.02
N PHE A 207 24.59 7.32 13.85
CA PHE A 207 23.93 6.45 14.83
C PHE A 207 24.16 4.97 14.56
N ALA A 208 24.81 4.62 13.45
CA ALA A 208 25.09 3.24 13.08
C ALA A 208 26.38 2.74 13.76
N VAL A 209 26.32 1.57 14.36
CA VAL A 209 27.48 0.87 14.94
C VAL A 209 27.57 -0.53 14.38
N ALA A 210 28.79 -1.02 14.21
CA ALA A 210 28.99 -2.42 13.80
C ALA A 210 28.54 -3.38 14.93
N TRP A 211 27.86 -4.45 14.57
CA TRP A 211 27.31 -5.46 15.49
C TRP A 211 27.67 -6.89 15.04
N GLY A 212 28.81 -7.07 14.40
CA GLY A 212 29.23 -8.34 13.84
C GLY A 212 29.06 -8.48 12.34
N SER A 213 29.00 -9.69 11.86
CA SER A 213 28.82 -10.02 10.43
C SER A 213 27.73 -11.05 10.21
N ARG A 214 27.24 -11.16 8.97
CA ARG A 214 26.31 -12.21 8.59
C ARG A 214 26.46 -12.58 7.13
N PRO A 215 26.31 -13.89 6.78
CA PRO A 215 26.32 -14.32 5.41
C PRO A 215 25.02 -13.90 4.69
N TYR A 216 25.14 -13.55 3.40
CA TYR A 216 24.02 -13.29 2.51
C TYR A 216 24.43 -13.58 1.05
N LYS A 217 23.69 -14.46 0.38
CA LYS A 217 23.96 -14.86 -1.02
C LYS A 217 25.42 -15.21 -1.30
N GLY A 218 26.02 -16.03 -0.44
CA GLY A 218 27.43 -16.47 -0.59
C GLY A 218 28.51 -15.44 -0.25
N SER A 219 28.14 -14.25 0.22
CA SER A 219 29.09 -13.22 0.66
C SER A 219 28.85 -12.86 2.12
N LEU A 220 29.88 -12.38 2.80
CA LEU A 220 29.83 -11.91 4.17
C LEU A 220 29.60 -10.38 4.20
N TYR A 221 28.70 -9.92 5.05
CA TYR A 221 28.38 -8.49 5.21
C TYR A 221 28.45 -8.08 6.67
N LYS A 222 28.86 -6.82 6.92
CA LYS A 222 28.76 -6.21 8.25
C LYS A 222 27.28 -6.19 8.67
N ARG A 223 27.00 -6.65 9.88
CA ARG A 223 25.72 -6.42 10.55
C ARG A 223 25.83 -5.12 11.33
N MET A 224 24.99 -4.16 11.03
CA MET A 224 24.97 -2.85 11.67
C MET A 224 23.76 -2.72 12.59
N TYR A 225 23.90 -1.93 13.65
CA TYR A 225 22.83 -1.60 14.58
C TYR A 225 22.71 -0.08 14.69
N CYS A 226 21.50 0.45 14.59
CA CYS A 226 21.23 1.87 14.76
C CYS A 226 20.80 2.19 16.20
N LYS A 227 21.59 2.97 16.92
CA LYS A 227 21.27 3.40 18.28
C LYS A 227 20.02 4.27 18.38
N LYS A 228 19.64 4.97 17.28
CA LYS A 228 18.48 5.86 17.24
C LYS A 228 17.16 5.09 17.05
N CYS A 229 17.04 4.28 15.98
CA CYS A 229 15.81 3.55 15.69
C CYS A 229 15.78 2.12 16.25
N LYS A 230 16.88 1.66 16.90
CA LYS A 230 17.03 0.32 17.48
C LYS A 230 16.92 -0.82 16.45
N GLU A 231 17.15 -0.54 15.18
CA GLU A 231 17.06 -1.51 14.09
C GLU A 231 18.41 -2.06 13.67
N TYR A 232 18.41 -3.35 13.24
CA TYR A 232 19.54 -3.97 12.58
C TYR A 232 19.41 -3.87 11.06
N PHE A 233 20.52 -3.63 10.38
CA PHE A 233 20.55 -3.54 8.92
C PHE A 233 21.86 -4.10 8.35
N LYS A 234 21.88 -4.32 7.03
CA LYS A 234 23.06 -4.78 6.32
C LYS A 234 23.99 -3.58 6.03
N GLY A 235 25.20 -3.66 6.48
CA GLY A 235 26.28 -2.74 6.11
C GLY A 235 27.03 -3.19 4.86
N ASP A 236 28.28 -2.73 4.73
CA ASP A 236 29.13 -3.04 3.61
C ASP A 236 29.49 -4.53 3.53
N LYS A 237 29.78 -4.99 2.31
CA LYS A 237 30.35 -6.31 2.09
C LYS A 237 31.72 -6.34 2.76
N ILE A 238 31.99 -7.44 3.43
CA ILE A 238 33.31 -7.72 3.97
C ILE A 238 34.04 -8.47 2.86
N ASP A 239 34.93 -7.78 2.14
CA ASP A 239 35.77 -8.41 1.16
C ASP A 239 36.74 -9.34 1.91
N GLY A 240 36.78 -10.60 1.46
CA GLY A 240 37.75 -11.59 1.87
C GLY A 240 39.02 -11.48 1.05
#